data_8cfa22284d2d670aa34b5bd361da3ba8
#
_entry.id   8cfa22284d2d670aa34b5bd361da3ba8
#
_cell.length_a   1.000
_cell.length_b   1.000
_cell.length_c   1.000
_cell.angle_alpha   90.00
_cell.angle_beta   90.00
_cell.angle_gamma   90.00
#
_symmetry.space_group_name_H-M   'P 1'
#
loop_
_entity.id
_entity.type
_entity.pdbx_description
1 polymer ?
#
loop_
_entity_poly.entity_id
_entity_poly.type
_entity_poly.pdbx_seq_one_letter_code
_entity_poly.pdbx_strand_id
1 'polypeptide(L)'
;MNTKARPTSLSDATASHVDLAHFYHLLLSKAWVIILFVIFSLGAAIGYILWAPKIYESTAVIEVGQETPKVSNVQDFNTDNGANVNDSLLKTVEQALMSDTLLLHVVKANGLDHDPLFAPPKKDGSAYVDTELVNKFKSKVVVKVRRGTRLIDVTVGSRDPKQAQQLANSVIKEFVNQSFEQEVGLSVTAKDALEQEADRLK
;
A
#
# COMPACT_ATOMS: atom_id res chain seq x y z
N MET A 1 26.35 -3.05 89.96
CA MET A 1 26.78 -2.37 88.75
C MET A 1 25.81 -2.73 87.66
N ASN A 2 24.94 -1.81 87.34
CA ASN A 2 23.77 -2.03 86.44
C ASN A 2 24.14 -1.46 85.08
N THR A 3 24.36 -2.33 84.10
CA THR A 3 24.53 -1.90 82.71
C THR A 3 23.21 -2.15 81.95
N LYS A 4 22.48 -1.10 81.72
CA LYS A 4 21.19 -1.05 81.05
C LYS A 4 21.45 -1.03 79.53
N ALA A 5 21.21 -2.16 78.86
CA ALA A 5 21.23 -2.26 77.43
C ALA A 5 20.02 -1.47 76.82
N ARG A 6 20.34 -0.60 75.87
CA ARG A 6 19.37 0.15 75.07
C ARG A 6 18.89 -0.73 73.93
N PRO A 7 17.61 -0.91 73.68
CA PRO A 7 17.19 -1.52 72.42
C PRO A 7 17.25 -0.50 71.29
N THR A 8 18.07 -0.78 70.30
CA THR A 8 18.06 -0.12 68.99
C THR A 8 16.77 -0.55 68.24
N SER A 9 15.83 0.34 68.17
CA SER A 9 14.66 0.21 67.32
C SER A 9 15.08 0.42 65.87
N LEU A 10 15.26 -0.69 65.16
CA LEU A 10 15.24 -0.72 63.70
C LEU A 10 13.78 -0.80 63.24
N SER A 11 13.20 0.33 63.01
CA SER A 11 11.96 0.42 62.23
C SER A 11 11.77 1.84 61.79
N ASP A 12 12.14 2.05 60.54
CA ASP A 12 11.39 2.95 59.66
C ASP A 12 11.94 2.79 58.26
N ALA A 13 11.69 1.61 57.68
CA ALA A 13 11.57 1.53 56.25
C ALA A 13 10.26 2.26 55.91
N THR A 14 10.31 3.56 55.75
CA THR A 14 9.24 4.34 55.15
C THR A 14 8.96 3.82 53.76
N ALA A 15 8.06 2.84 53.69
CA ALA A 15 7.34 2.59 52.47
C ALA A 15 6.73 3.94 52.06
N SER A 16 7.23 4.50 50.96
CA SER A 16 6.64 5.67 50.34
C SER A 16 5.27 5.30 49.85
N HIS A 17 4.29 5.35 50.74
CA HIS A 17 2.91 5.41 50.33
C HIS A 17 2.76 6.68 49.52
N VAL A 18 2.70 6.52 48.21
CA VAL A 18 2.28 7.60 47.32
C VAL A 18 0.90 8.00 47.79
N ASP A 19 0.82 9.10 48.49
CA ASP A 19 -0.40 9.59 49.14
C ASP A 19 -1.31 10.08 48.01
N LEU A 20 -2.15 9.16 47.49
CA LEU A 20 -3.10 9.41 46.41
C LEU A 20 -4.00 10.61 46.71
N ALA A 21 -4.31 10.86 48.01
CA ALA A 21 -5.07 12.01 48.44
C ALA A 21 -4.26 13.32 48.21
N HIS A 22 -2.95 13.31 48.48
CA HIS A 22 -2.11 14.47 48.26
C HIS A 22 -1.93 14.78 46.76
N PHE A 23 -1.83 13.73 45.92
CA PHE A 23 -1.80 13.85 44.48
C PHE A 23 -3.08 14.43 43.89
N TYR A 24 -4.22 13.99 44.41
CA TYR A 24 -5.56 14.51 44.04
C TYR A 24 -5.71 15.99 44.39
N HIS A 25 -5.25 16.42 45.57
CA HIS A 25 -5.31 17.82 46.01
C HIS A 25 -4.37 18.72 45.16
N LEU A 26 -3.19 18.22 44.80
CA LEU A 26 -2.26 18.91 43.90
C LEU A 26 -2.86 19.04 42.49
N LEU A 27 -3.52 18.00 42.02
CA LEU A 27 -4.21 18.01 40.70
C LEU A 27 -5.32 19.05 40.66
N LEU A 28 -6.16 19.11 41.72
CA LEU A 28 -7.23 20.10 41.84
C LEU A 28 -6.73 21.54 41.95
N SER A 29 -5.64 21.78 42.67
CA SER A 29 -5.06 23.11 42.82
C SER A 29 -4.44 23.65 41.50
N LYS A 30 -4.04 22.76 40.57
CA LYS A 30 -3.50 23.07 39.25
C LYS A 30 -4.46 22.73 38.12
N ALA A 31 -5.72 22.38 38.45
CA ALA A 31 -6.72 21.98 37.44
C ALA A 31 -6.91 23.03 36.35
N TRP A 32 -6.77 24.30 36.65
CA TRP A 32 -6.87 25.38 35.64
C TRP A 32 -5.79 25.27 34.56
N VAL A 33 -4.56 24.90 34.94
CA VAL A 33 -3.43 24.70 33.99
C VAL A 33 -3.70 23.45 33.12
N ILE A 34 -4.24 22.39 33.73
CA ILE A 34 -4.58 21.16 33.01
C ILE A 34 -5.68 21.42 31.98
N ILE A 35 -6.73 22.15 32.40
CA ILE A 35 -7.84 22.53 31.50
C ILE A 35 -7.34 23.39 30.35
N LEU A 36 -6.46 24.37 30.61
CA LEU A 36 -5.88 25.21 29.57
C LEU A 36 -5.05 24.39 28.58
N PHE A 37 -4.27 23.41 29.07
CA PHE A 37 -3.48 22.53 28.23
C PHE A 37 -4.35 21.61 27.38
N VAL A 38 -5.44 21.08 27.94
CA VAL A 38 -6.42 20.26 27.21
C VAL A 38 -7.10 21.07 26.12
N ILE A 39 -7.54 22.31 26.40
CA ILE A 39 -8.17 23.19 25.43
C ILE A 39 -7.17 23.52 24.30
N PHE A 40 -5.93 23.81 24.64
CA PHE A 40 -4.89 24.09 23.66
C PHE A 40 -4.60 22.88 22.77
N SER A 41 -4.48 21.69 23.36
CA SER A 41 -4.26 20.43 22.64
C SER A 41 -5.43 20.11 21.72
N LEU A 42 -6.67 20.29 22.18
CA LEU A 42 -7.86 20.09 21.39
C LEU A 42 -7.95 21.09 20.22
N GLY A 43 -7.64 22.35 20.49
CA GLY A 43 -7.56 23.38 19.44
C GLY A 43 -6.51 23.09 18.38
N ALA A 44 -5.33 22.63 18.79
CA ALA A 44 -4.28 22.19 17.88
C ALA A 44 -4.69 20.97 17.05
N ALA A 45 -5.36 19.99 17.65
CA ALA A 45 -5.87 18.82 16.96
C ALA A 45 -6.94 19.17 15.91
N ILE A 46 -7.88 20.04 16.26
CA ILE A 46 -8.91 20.53 15.33
C ILE A 46 -8.24 21.31 14.18
N GLY A 47 -7.31 22.20 14.50
CA GLY A 47 -6.56 22.95 13.49
C GLY A 47 -5.80 22.03 12.53
N TYR A 48 -5.18 20.96 13.03
CA TYR A 48 -4.51 19.96 12.21
C TYR A 48 -5.48 19.22 11.29
N ILE A 49 -6.64 18.78 11.79
CA ILE A 49 -7.65 18.07 11.00
C ILE A 49 -8.20 18.95 9.85
N LEU A 50 -8.40 20.23 10.10
CA LEU A 50 -8.89 21.17 9.08
C LEU A 50 -7.83 21.46 8.00
N TRP A 51 -6.57 21.38 8.36
CA TRP A 51 -5.46 21.71 7.45
C TRP A 51 -4.90 20.47 6.74
N ALA A 52 -5.09 19.26 7.28
CA ALA A 52 -4.61 18.02 6.69
C ALA A 52 -5.30 17.74 5.34
N PRO A 53 -4.55 17.47 4.27
CA PRO A 53 -5.14 17.12 2.98
C PRO A 53 -5.85 15.76 3.07
N LYS A 54 -7.11 15.74 2.66
CA LYS A 54 -7.87 14.49 2.58
C LYS A 54 -7.35 13.64 1.43
N ILE A 55 -7.00 12.39 1.70
CA ILE A 55 -6.62 11.41 0.69
C ILE A 55 -7.72 10.35 0.66
N TYR A 56 -8.24 10.09 -0.53
CA TYR A 56 -9.26 9.07 -0.78
C TYR A 56 -8.59 7.91 -1.48
N GLU A 57 -8.87 6.71 -1.00
CA GLU A 57 -8.36 5.48 -1.58
C GLU A 57 -9.50 4.72 -2.27
N SER A 58 -9.24 4.23 -3.46
CA SER A 58 -10.13 3.34 -4.19
C SER A 58 -9.41 2.05 -4.51
N THR A 59 -10.07 0.92 -4.25
CA THR A 59 -9.52 -0.40 -4.51
C THR A 59 -10.32 -1.06 -5.63
N ALA A 60 -9.62 -1.48 -6.66
CA ALA A 60 -10.14 -2.36 -7.70
C ALA A 60 -9.52 -3.74 -7.54
N VAL A 61 -10.28 -4.78 -7.84
CA VAL A 61 -9.87 -6.18 -7.62
C VAL A 61 -9.78 -6.88 -8.97
N ILE A 62 -8.68 -7.57 -9.21
CA ILE A 62 -8.49 -8.43 -10.36
C ILE A 62 -8.35 -9.89 -9.92
N GLU A 63 -8.99 -10.81 -10.63
CA GLU A 63 -8.79 -12.24 -10.46
C GLU A 63 -7.85 -12.76 -11.54
N VAL A 64 -6.80 -13.45 -11.11
CA VAL A 64 -5.84 -14.09 -12.01
C VAL A 64 -6.32 -15.49 -12.33
N GLY A 65 -6.83 -15.68 -13.55
CA GLY A 65 -7.23 -16.98 -14.07
C GLY A 65 -6.00 -17.89 -14.30
N GLN A 66 -6.15 -19.19 -14.02
CA GLN A 66 -5.26 -20.19 -14.60
C GLN A 66 -5.89 -20.63 -15.92
N GLU A 67 -5.27 -20.30 -17.02
CA GLU A 67 -5.43 -21.11 -18.20
C GLU A 67 -4.71 -22.44 -17.92
N THR A 68 -5.46 -23.44 -17.47
CA THR A 68 -4.97 -24.80 -17.55
C THR A 68 -4.94 -25.13 -19.05
N PRO A 69 -3.77 -25.30 -19.68
CA PRO A 69 -3.76 -25.91 -20.99
C PRO A 69 -4.41 -27.28 -20.81
N LYS A 70 -5.56 -27.49 -21.48
CA LYS A 70 -6.19 -28.81 -21.57
C LYS A 70 -5.32 -29.70 -22.45
N VAL A 71 -4.11 -29.99 -22.00
CA VAL A 71 -3.30 -31.08 -22.54
C VAL A 71 -3.68 -32.28 -21.73
N SER A 72 -4.52 -33.09 -22.35
CA SER A 72 -4.97 -34.38 -21.89
C SER A 72 -3.83 -35.20 -21.30
N ASN A 73 -4.15 -35.83 -20.14
CA ASN A 73 -3.49 -37.03 -19.61
C ASN A 73 -1.99 -36.95 -19.33
N VAL A 74 -1.59 -36.13 -18.34
CA VAL A 74 -0.53 -36.57 -17.44
C VAL A 74 -1.03 -36.37 -16.01
N GLN A 75 -1.45 -37.47 -15.39
CA GLN A 75 -1.55 -37.57 -13.94
C GLN A 75 -0.14 -37.40 -13.39
N ASP A 76 0.24 -36.17 -13.09
CA ASP A 76 1.46 -35.95 -12.35
C ASP A 76 1.09 -35.59 -10.90
N PHE A 77 1.35 -36.59 -10.08
CA PHE A 77 1.24 -36.58 -8.65
C PHE A 77 2.29 -35.61 -8.09
N ASN A 78 1.93 -34.36 -7.87
CA ASN A 78 2.63 -33.50 -6.92
C ASN A 78 1.71 -32.38 -6.45
N THR A 79 0.86 -32.72 -5.50
CA THR A 79 -0.07 -31.79 -4.82
C THR A 79 0.64 -30.70 -4.02
N ASP A 80 1.95 -30.86 -3.77
CA ASP A 80 2.74 -29.89 -2.99
C ASP A 80 3.31 -28.72 -3.82
N ASN A 81 3.45 -28.88 -5.13
CA ASN A 81 4.00 -27.83 -5.99
C ASN A 81 2.96 -26.80 -6.46
N GLY A 82 1.67 -27.13 -6.40
CA GLY A 82 0.61 -26.26 -6.91
C GLY A 82 0.44 -24.95 -6.12
N ALA A 83 0.63 -24.98 -4.82
CA ALA A 83 0.53 -23.78 -3.98
C ALA A 83 1.69 -22.81 -4.25
N ASN A 84 2.91 -23.32 -4.37
CA ASN A 84 4.12 -22.51 -4.64
C ASN A 84 4.11 -21.90 -6.05
N VAL A 85 3.59 -22.61 -7.04
CA VAL A 85 3.48 -22.12 -8.43
C VAL A 85 2.45 -20.99 -8.50
N ASN A 86 1.32 -21.14 -7.81
CA ASN A 86 0.30 -20.09 -7.74
C ASN A 86 0.82 -18.82 -7.07
N ASP A 87 1.55 -18.95 -5.95
CA ASP A 87 2.13 -17.81 -5.25
C ASP A 87 3.19 -17.09 -6.11
N SER A 88 4.00 -17.84 -6.85
CA SER A 88 4.99 -17.27 -7.76
C SER A 88 4.34 -16.51 -8.92
N LEU A 89 3.27 -17.06 -9.49
CA LEU A 89 2.50 -16.41 -10.55
C LEU A 89 1.88 -15.10 -10.05
N LEU A 90 1.23 -15.12 -8.88
CA LEU A 90 0.62 -13.93 -8.29
C LEU A 90 1.64 -12.84 -8.00
N LYS A 91 2.84 -13.20 -7.52
CA LYS A 91 3.95 -12.25 -7.35
C LYS A 91 4.43 -11.65 -8.68
N THR A 92 4.48 -12.46 -9.73
CA THR A 92 4.84 -11.97 -11.06
C THR A 92 3.82 -10.94 -11.56
N VAL A 93 2.52 -11.23 -11.38
CA VAL A 93 1.44 -10.29 -11.74
C VAL A 93 1.50 -9.02 -10.87
N GLU A 94 1.77 -9.14 -9.58
CA GLU A 94 1.98 -8.01 -8.69
C GLU A 94 3.12 -7.10 -9.19
N GLN A 95 4.25 -7.68 -9.58
CA GLN A 95 5.38 -6.94 -10.15
C GLN A 95 5.05 -6.31 -11.50
N ALA A 96 4.31 -7.02 -12.35
CA ALA A 96 3.88 -6.49 -13.64
C ALA A 96 2.94 -5.29 -13.49
N LEU A 97 2.00 -5.34 -12.54
CA LEU A 97 1.11 -4.22 -12.19
C LEU A 97 1.88 -2.99 -11.64
N MET A 98 3.04 -3.21 -11.05
CA MET A 98 3.93 -2.15 -10.53
C MET A 98 5.05 -1.78 -11.51
N SER A 99 5.00 -2.27 -12.76
CA SER A 99 6.03 -1.96 -13.77
C SER A 99 5.97 -0.48 -14.17
N ASP A 100 7.15 0.09 -14.40
CA ASP A 100 7.28 1.51 -14.74
C ASP A 100 6.61 1.83 -16.08
N THR A 101 6.67 0.90 -17.03
CA THR A 101 6.05 1.05 -18.35
C THR A 101 4.53 1.12 -18.25
N LEU A 102 3.90 0.21 -17.51
CA LEU A 102 2.46 0.19 -17.30
C LEU A 102 1.99 1.45 -16.59
N LEU A 103 2.67 1.83 -15.49
CA LEU A 103 2.32 3.01 -14.72
C LEU A 103 2.49 4.30 -15.54
N LEU A 104 3.49 4.38 -16.41
CA LEU A 104 3.67 5.50 -17.33
C LEU A 104 2.51 5.62 -18.31
N HIS A 105 2.08 4.49 -18.90
CA HIS A 105 0.93 4.46 -19.80
C HIS A 105 -0.34 4.95 -19.09
N VAL A 106 -0.57 4.49 -17.86
CA VAL A 106 -1.71 4.95 -17.05
C VAL A 106 -1.64 6.46 -16.79
N VAL A 107 -0.47 6.99 -16.43
CA VAL A 107 -0.26 8.43 -16.19
C VAL A 107 -0.59 9.24 -17.45
N LYS A 108 -0.09 8.83 -18.62
CA LYS A 108 -0.32 9.51 -19.90
C LYS A 108 -1.76 9.37 -20.39
N ALA A 109 -2.35 8.19 -20.28
CA ALA A 109 -3.72 7.93 -20.70
C ALA A 109 -4.77 8.73 -19.89
N ASN A 110 -4.47 9.02 -18.61
CA ASN A 110 -5.35 9.82 -17.76
C ASN A 110 -4.95 11.31 -17.69
N GLY A 111 -3.93 11.75 -18.44
CA GLY A 111 -3.49 13.15 -18.50
C GLY A 111 -2.98 13.68 -17.15
N LEU A 112 -2.42 12.80 -16.28
CA LEU A 112 -1.93 13.18 -14.97
C LEU A 112 -0.70 14.10 -15.01
N ASP A 113 0.02 14.09 -16.12
CA ASP A 113 1.16 14.98 -16.40
C ASP A 113 0.74 16.45 -16.46
N HIS A 114 -0.53 16.72 -16.81
CA HIS A 114 -1.11 18.05 -16.91
C HIS A 114 -2.00 18.43 -15.70
N ASP A 115 -2.23 17.50 -14.78
CA ASP A 115 -3.06 17.73 -13.59
C ASP A 115 -2.26 18.48 -12.51
N PRO A 116 -2.61 19.74 -12.17
CA PRO A 116 -1.89 20.52 -11.16
C PRO A 116 -1.95 19.91 -9.75
N LEU A 117 -2.94 19.04 -9.48
CA LEU A 117 -3.04 18.32 -8.20
C LEU A 117 -2.07 17.15 -8.12
N PHE A 118 -1.80 16.54 -9.27
CA PHE A 118 -0.85 15.44 -9.37
C PHE A 118 0.57 15.94 -9.67
N ALA A 119 0.73 16.79 -10.66
CA ALA A 119 1.99 17.35 -11.12
C ALA A 119 1.96 18.90 -11.01
N PRO A 120 2.12 19.47 -9.80
CA PRO A 120 2.12 20.92 -9.63
C PRO A 120 3.27 21.52 -10.44
N PRO A 121 3.07 22.68 -11.07
CA PRO A 121 4.10 23.30 -11.92
C PRO A 121 5.40 23.49 -11.11
N LYS A 122 6.51 23.05 -11.68
CA LYS A 122 7.84 23.24 -11.06
C LYS A 122 8.20 24.71 -11.04
N LYS A 123 8.91 25.15 -10.01
CA LYS A 123 9.39 26.53 -9.86
C LYS A 123 10.27 27.00 -11.02
N ASP A 124 10.93 26.04 -11.68
CA ASP A 124 11.83 26.27 -12.83
C ASP A 124 11.12 26.24 -14.18
N GLY A 125 9.79 26.07 -14.21
CA GLY A 125 9.01 25.98 -15.46
C GLY A 125 9.31 24.74 -16.31
N SER A 126 10.14 23.80 -15.83
CA SER A 126 10.48 22.57 -16.56
C SER A 126 9.35 21.55 -16.46
N ALA A 127 9.11 20.80 -17.55
CA ALA A 127 8.20 19.66 -17.54
C ALA A 127 8.73 18.54 -16.65
N TYR A 128 7.82 17.72 -16.12
CA TYR A 128 8.21 16.52 -15.39
C TYR A 128 8.78 15.48 -16.35
N VAL A 129 9.88 14.84 -15.95
CA VAL A 129 10.43 13.69 -16.65
C VAL A 129 9.55 12.47 -16.38
N ASP A 130 9.41 11.58 -17.36
CA ASP A 130 8.58 10.36 -17.25
C ASP A 130 8.90 9.55 -15.99
N THR A 131 10.17 9.43 -15.62
CA THR A 131 10.62 8.72 -14.41
C THR A 131 10.10 9.36 -13.11
N GLU A 132 10.03 10.69 -13.05
CA GLU A 132 9.51 11.40 -11.89
C GLU A 132 8.00 11.21 -11.75
N LEU A 133 7.27 11.25 -12.88
CA LEU A 133 5.84 11.00 -12.91
C LEU A 133 5.51 9.58 -12.45
N VAL A 134 6.25 8.60 -12.96
CA VAL A 134 6.11 7.20 -12.57
C VAL A 134 6.37 7.01 -11.07
N ASN A 135 7.48 7.52 -10.55
CA ASN A 135 7.81 7.39 -9.13
C ASN A 135 6.74 8.03 -8.25
N LYS A 136 6.22 9.17 -8.65
CA LYS A 136 5.15 9.87 -7.94
C LYS A 136 3.83 9.11 -7.97
N PHE A 137 3.49 8.47 -9.09
CA PHE A 137 2.31 7.63 -9.20
C PHE A 137 2.49 6.34 -8.42
N LYS A 138 3.65 5.70 -8.52
CA LYS A 138 4.01 4.48 -7.81
C LYS A 138 3.87 4.62 -6.29
N SER A 139 4.19 5.78 -5.73
CA SER A 139 3.98 6.06 -4.29
C SER A 139 2.51 6.14 -3.86
N LYS A 140 1.58 6.28 -4.80
CA LYS A 140 0.14 6.35 -4.56
C LYS A 140 -0.59 5.06 -4.92
N VAL A 141 0.08 4.11 -5.55
CA VAL A 141 -0.46 2.81 -5.93
C VAL A 141 0.06 1.76 -4.96
N VAL A 142 -0.85 0.96 -4.44
CA VAL A 142 -0.53 -0.18 -3.57
C VAL A 142 -1.18 -1.41 -4.17
N VAL A 143 -0.36 -2.39 -4.53
CA VAL A 143 -0.82 -3.69 -5.03
C VAL A 143 -0.61 -4.73 -3.94
N LYS A 144 -1.63 -5.53 -3.64
CA LYS A 144 -1.57 -6.57 -2.62
C LYS A 144 -2.21 -7.85 -3.10
N VAL A 145 -1.47 -8.94 -3.04
CA VAL A 145 -2.01 -10.28 -3.24
C VAL A 145 -2.79 -10.71 -2.00
N ARG A 146 -4.04 -11.14 -2.19
CA ARG A 146 -4.87 -11.65 -1.12
C ARG A 146 -4.53 -13.12 -0.86
N ARG A 147 -3.88 -13.38 0.27
CA ARG A 147 -3.38 -14.71 0.64
C ARG A 147 -4.48 -15.78 0.57
N GLY A 148 -4.15 -16.95 0.00
CA GLY A 148 -5.07 -18.08 -0.13
C GLY A 148 -6.15 -17.89 -1.21
N THR A 149 -6.04 -16.85 -2.01
CA THR A 149 -6.94 -16.57 -3.13
C THR A 149 -6.16 -16.21 -4.39
N ARG A 150 -6.82 -16.11 -5.53
CA ARG A 150 -6.24 -15.61 -6.79
C ARG A 150 -6.59 -14.13 -7.04
N LEU A 151 -6.92 -13.42 -5.98
CA LEU A 151 -7.33 -12.04 -6.07
C LEU A 151 -6.14 -11.11 -5.76
N ILE A 152 -6.01 -10.08 -6.55
CA ILE A 152 -5.05 -9.00 -6.34
C ILE A 152 -5.83 -7.71 -6.18
N ASP A 153 -5.61 -7.05 -5.06
CA ASP A 153 -6.20 -5.76 -4.74
C ASP A 153 -5.26 -4.64 -5.23
N VAL A 154 -5.74 -3.79 -6.11
CA VAL A 154 -5.05 -2.60 -6.61
C VAL A 154 -5.70 -1.38 -5.99
N THR A 155 -5.00 -0.74 -5.05
CA THR A 155 -5.48 0.45 -4.34
C THR A 155 -4.74 1.67 -4.85
N VAL A 156 -5.47 2.71 -5.21
CA VAL A 156 -4.91 3.98 -5.66
C VAL A 156 -5.44 5.12 -4.80
N GLY A 157 -4.49 5.93 -4.29
CA GLY A 157 -4.78 7.12 -3.49
C GLY A 157 -4.81 8.41 -4.34
N SER A 158 -5.87 9.22 -4.21
CA SER A 158 -5.96 10.55 -4.80
C SER A 158 -6.63 11.54 -3.86
N ARG A 159 -6.53 12.84 -4.17
CA ARG A 159 -7.27 13.90 -3.45
C ARG A 159 -8.73 13.97 -3.89
N ASP A 160 -9.06 13.47 -5.07
CA ASP A 160 -10.43 13.37 -5.57
C ASP A 160 -10.87 11.90 -5.57
N PRO A 161 -12.01 11.55 -4.92
CA PRO A 161 -12.51 10.18 -4.87
C PRO A 161 -12.87 9.62 -6.26
N LYS A 162 -13.36 10.44 -7.18
CA LYS A 162 -13.67 10.01 -8.54
C LYS A 162 -12.38 9.70 -9.32
N GLN A 163 -11.37 10.53 -9.15
CA GLN A 163 -10.07 10.31 -9.76
C GLN A 163 -9.40 9.04 -9.21
N ALA A 164 -9.48 8.79 -7.90
CA ALA A 164 -8.97 7.56 -7.29
C ALA A 164 -9.60 6.31 -7.91
N GLN A 165 -10.93 6.31 -8.09
CA GLN A 165 -11.66 5.22 -8.74
C GLN A 165 -11.27 5.03 -10.20
N GLN A 166 -11.19 6.12 -10.96
CA GLN A 166 -10.80 6.07 -12.37
C GLN A 166 -9.39 5.52 -12.54
N LEU A 167 -8.45 5.97 -11.71
CA LEU A 167 -7.07 5.52 -11.75
C LEU A 167 -6.92 4.04 -11.38
N ALA A 168 -7.60 3.59 -10.32
CA ALA A 168 -7.58 2.18 -9.95
C ALA A 168 -8.09 1.27 -11.09
N ASN A 169 -9.19 1.66 -11.72
CA ASN A 169 -9.73 0.94 -12.88
C ASN A 169 -8.81 1.04 -14.11
N SER A 170 -8.17 2.19 -14.32
CA SER A 170 -7.23 2.38 -15.45
C SER A 170 -6.00 1.51 -15.34
N VAL A 171 -5.45 1.31 -14.11
CA VAL A 171 -4.32 0.39 -13.90
C VAL A 171 -4.70 -1.04 -14.31
N ILE A 172 -5.86 -1.52 -13.89
CA ILE A 172 -6.32 -2.86 -14.25
C ILE A 172 -6.58 -2.97 -15.76
N LYS A 173 -7.28 -1.99 -16.33
CA LYS A 173 -7.58 -1.98 -17.75
C LYS A 173 -6.31 -2.00 -18.61
N GLU A 174 -5.33 -1.21 -18.25
CA GLU A 174 -4.05 -1.14 -18.98
C GLU A 174 -3.29 -2.46 -18.85
N PHE A 175 -3.28 -3.06 -17.67
CA PHE A 175 -2.67 -4.38 -17.45
C PHE A 175 -3.34 -5.46 -18.33
N VAL A 176 -4.67 -5.49 -18.37
CA VAL A 176 -5.42 -6.46 -19.19
C VAL A 176 -5.13 -6.24 -20.69
N ASN A 177 -5.13 -4.99 -21.14
CA ASN A 177 -4.81 -4.67 -22.54
C ASN A 177 -3.39 -5.11 -22.90
N GLN A 178 -2.40 -4.81 -22.08
CA GLN A 178 -1.00 -5.19 -22.30
C GLN A 178 -0.83 -6.71 -22.30
N SER A 179 -1.50 -7.43 -21.39
CA SER A 179 -1.47 -8.89 -21.36
C SER A 179 -2.08 -9.49 -22.62
N PHE A 180 -3.20 -8.95 -23.08
CA PHE A 180 -3.85 -9.38 -24.30
C PHE A 180 -2.99 -9.14 -25.55
N GLU A 181 -2.37 -7.97 -25.65
CA GLU A 181 -1.46 -7.66 -26.76
C GLU A 181 -0.26 -8.61 -26.83
N GLN A 182 0.30 -8.96 -25.68
CA GLN A 182 1.39 -9.93 -25.59
C GLN A 182 0.96 -11.32 -26.07
N GLU A 183 -0.23 -11.76 -25.68
CA GLU A 183 -0.76 -13.07 -26.08
C GLU A 183 -1.06 -13.16 -27.58
N VAL A 184 -1.69 -12.12 -28.14
CA VAL A 184 -1.94 -12.01 -29.58
C VAL A 184 -0.63 -11.96 -30.36
N GLY A 185 0.34 -11.18 -29.90
CA GLY A 185 1.66 -11.08 -30.52
C GLY A 185 2.39 -12.42 -30.60
N LEU A 186 2.34 -13.20 -29.52
CA LEU A 186 2.93 -14.55 -29.49
C LEU A 186 2.20 -15.51 -30.45
N SER A 187 0.87 -15.44 -30.53
CA SER A 187 0.07 -16.28 -31.43
C SER A 187 0.34 -16.00 -32.89
N VAL A 188 0.50 -14.74 -33.28
CA VAL A 188 0.88 -14.35 -34.66
C VAL A 188 2.28 -14.84 -35.00
N THR A 189 3.24 -14.63 -34.12
CA THR A 189 4.63 -15.07 -34.34
C THR A 189 4.72 -16.61 -34.47
N ALA A 190 3.96 -17.34 -33.65
CA ALA A 190 3.90 -18.80 -33.75
C ALA A 190 3.31 -19.28 -35.07
N LYS A 191 2.24 -18.62 -35.56
CA LYS A 191 1.64 -18.92 -36.85
C LYS A 191 2.61 -18.69 -38.00
N ASP A 192 3.29 -17.53 -38.03
CA ASP A 192 4.27 -17.20 -39.05
C ASP A 192 5.43 -18.20 -39.07
N ALA A 193 5.90 -18.64 -37.89
CA ALA A 193 6.96 -19.66 -37.79
C ALA A 193 6.50 -21.02 -38.35
N LEU A 194 5.26 -21.42 -38.10
CA LEU A 194 4.70 -22.67 -38.61
C LEU A 194 4.49 -22.61 -40.15
N GLU A 195 4.05 -21.47 -40.66
CA GLU A 195 3.92 -21.28 -42.14
C GLU A 195 5.28 -21.35 -42.81
N GLN A 196 6.33 -20.73 -42.27
CA GLN A 196 7.69 -20.82 -42.77
C GLN A 196 8.23 -22.27 -42.77
N GLU A 197 7.96 -23.02 -41.70
CA GLU A 197 8.40 -24.41 -41.63
C GLU A 197 7.64 -25.30 -42.62
N ALA A 198 6.34 -25.07 -42.81
CA ALA A 198 5.52 -25.77 -43.81
C ALA A 198 6.00 -25.51 -45.25
N ASP A 199 6.42 -24.29 -45.54
CA ASP A 199 6.99 -23.94 -46.89
C ASP A 199 8.37 -24.50 -47.12
N ARG A 200 9.14 -24.74 -46.05
CA ARG A 200 10.45 -25.43 -46.12
C ARG A 200 10.33 -26.92 -46.42
N LEU A 201 9.23 -27.53 -46.07
CA LEU A 201 8.98 -28.97 -46.23
C LEU A 201 8.28 -29.31 -47.56
N LYS A 202 7.92 -28.31 -48.36
CA LYS A 202 7.41 -28.50 -49.75
C LYS A 202 8.55 -28.49 -50.76
#